data_0c5be6b0cbfba7c448d3ef61dd535f09
#
_entry.id   0c5be6b0cbfba7c448d3ef61dd535f09
#
_cell.length_a   1.000
_cell.length_b   1.000
_cell.length_c   1.000
_cell.angle_alpha   90.00
_cell.angle_beta   90.00
_cell.angle_gamma   90.00
#
_symmetry.space_group_name_H-M   'P 1'
#
loop_
_entity.id
_entity.type
_entity.pdbx_description
1 polymer ?
#
loop_
_entity_poly.entity_id
_entity_poly.type
_entity_poly.pdbx_seq_one_letter_code
_entity_poly.pdbx_strand_id
1 'polypeptide(L)'
;MSDLSGRTTVVAGASRGLGRGIARAFAEAGAPVVAVARTGPALAELATTSANIRTEVADAADATVAWSLLDRYEPEVLILVAGASPVMRPLQHQTRETFSVNWHTDVKIAFTWLGNALLKRGAQ
;
A
#
# COMPACT_ATOMS: atom_id res chain seq x y z
N MET A 1 2.25 -23.08 -10.02
CA MET A 1 1.91 -22.10 -9.00
C MET A 1 3.18 -21.48 -8.44
N SER A 2 3.19 -20.17 -8.33
CA SER A 2 4.37 -19.49 -7.81
C SER A 2 4.49 -19.68 -6.29
N ASP A 3 5.70 -19.91 -5.85
CA ASP A 3 6.05 -19.97 -4.44
C ASP A 3 6.70 -18.65 -4.05
N LEU A 4 6.03 -17.92 -3.16
CA LEU A 4 6.49 -16.61 -2.69
C LEU A 4 7.08 -16.66 -1.29
N SER A 5 7.39 -17.86 -0.81
CA SER A 5 7.97 -18.05 0.52
C SER A 5 9.24 -17.20 0.69
N GLY A 6 9.29 -16.45 1.78
CA GLY A 6 10.43 -15.60 2.09
C GLY A 6 10.48 -14.28 1.33
N ARG A 7 9.57 -14.04 0.39
CA ARG A 7 9.54 -12.78 -0.37
C ARG A 7 8.65 -11.78 0.31
N THR A 8 9.22 -10.99 1.20
CA THR A 8 8.47 -9.97 1.94
C THR A 8 7.79 -8.99 0.98
N THR A 9 6.49 -8.84 1.15
CA THR A 9 5.65 -8.02 0.29
C THR A 9 4.98 -6.95 1.12
N VAL A 10 5.11 -5.70 0.72
CA VAL A 10 4.37 -4.58 1.31
C VAL A 10 3.21 -4.21 0.41
N VAL A 11 2.00 -4.18 0.95
CA VAL A 11 0.79 -3.78 0.23
C VAL A 11 0.25 -2.51 0.88
N ALA A 12 0.40 -1.38 0.22
CA ALA A 12 -0.16 -0.11 0.69
C ALA A 12 -1.56 0.06 0.13
N GLY A 13 -2.54 0.19 1.03
CA GLY A 13 -3.95 0.24 0.65
C GLY A 13 -4.65 -1.11 0.80
N ALA A 14 -4.32 -1.86 1.85
CA ALA A 14 -4.75 -3.25 2.01
C ALA A 14 -6.05 -3.42 2.79
N SER A 15 -6.72 -2.34 3.22
CA SER A 15 -7.87 -2.45 4.11
C SER A 15 -9.12 -3.00 3.45
N ARG A 16 -9.24 -2.86 2.15
CA ARG A 16 -10.46 -3.26 1.41
C ARG A 16 -10.16 -3.49 -0.06
N GLY A 17 -11.16 -4.06 -0.75
CA GLY A 17 -11.16 -4.17 -2.21
C GLY A 17 -9.97 -4.92 -2.77
N LEU A 18 -9.38 -4.36 -3.82
CA LEU A 18 -8.28 -4.98 -4.54
C LEU A 18 -7.06 -5.19 -3.66
N GLY A 19 -6.69 -4.20 -2.86
CA GLY A 19 -5.53 -4.31 -1.98
C GLY A 19 -5.67 -5.43 -0.95
N ARG A 20 -6.86 -5.57 -0.36
CA ARG A 20 -7.15 -6.64 0.57
C ARG A 20 -7.03 -8.01 -0.12
N GLY A 21 -7.60 -8.14 -1.32
CA GLY A 21 -7.53 -9.39 -2.09
C GLY A 21 -6.09 -9.77 -2.47
N ILE A 22 -5.30 -8.78 -2.86
CA ILE A 22 -3.89 -9.00 -3.20
C ILE A 22 -3.11 -9.45 -1.96
N ALA A 23 -3.30 -8.79 -0.83
CA ALA A 23 -2.62 -9.16 0.41
C ALA A 23 -2.91 -10.61 0.80
N ARG A 24 -4.17 -11.03 0.71
CA ARG A 24 -4.56 -12.40 1.00
C ARG A 24 -3.93 -13.39 0.02
N ALA A 25 -3.96 -13.08 -1.27
CA ALA A 25 -3.41 -13.96 -2.29
C ALA A 25 -1.91 -14.18 -2.09
N PHE A 26 -1.16 -13.13 -1.80
CA PHE A 26 0.27 -13.25 -1.53
C PHE A 26 0.54 -14.05 -0.26
N ALA A 27 -0.23 -13.81 0.80
CA ALA A 27 -0.08 -14.57 2.03
C ALA A 27 -0.38 -16.06 1.82
N GLU A 28 -1.39 -16.37 1.05
CA GLU A 28 -1.72 -17.77 0.72
C GLU A 28 -0.63 -18.43 -0.13
N ALA A 29 0.11 -17.66 -0.91
CA ALA A 29 1.24 -18.16 -1.68
C ALA A 29 2.53 -18.27 -0.86
N GLY A 30 2.47 -17.98 0.43
CA GLY A 30 3.59 -18.15 1.37
C GLY A 30 4.41 -16.90 1.63
N ALA A 31 4.06 -15.75 1.04
CA ALA A 31 4.79 -14.52 1.27
C ALA A 31 4.50 -13.95 2.65
N PRO A 32 5.53 -13.47 3.37
CA PRO A 32 5.29 -12.57 4.49
C PRO A 32 4.73 -11.26 3.94
N VAL A 33 3.55 -10.85 4.40
CA VAL A 33 2.86 -9.66 3.91
C VAL A 33 2.79 -8.60 4.99
N VAL A 34 3.14 -7.38 4.66
CA VAL A 34 2.92 -6.20 5.50
C VAL A 34 1.79 -5.40 4.87
N ALA A 35 0.64 -5.41 5.52
CA ALA A 35 -0.55 -4.72 5.04
C ALA A 35 -0.62 -3.33 5.67
N VAL A 36 -0.63 -2.30 4.85
CA VAL A 36 -0.60 -0.91 5.29
C VAL A 36 -1.91 -0.22 4.93
N ALA A 37 -2.54 0.40 5.89
CA ALA A 37 -3.73 1.23 5.67
C ALA A 37 -3.96 2.14 6.87
N ARG A 38 -4.84 3.13 6.71
CA ARG A 38 -5.18 4.05 7.80
C ARG A 38 -6.20 3.48 8.77
N THR A 39 -6.94 2.45 8.36
CA THR A 39 -8.08 1.90 9.12
C THR A 39 -7.66 0.66 9.90
N GLY A 40 -7.41 0.83 11.20
CA GLY A 40 -6.96 -0.24 12.08
C GLY A 40 -7.89 -1.45 12.15
N PRO A 41 -9.21 -1.28 12.39
CA PRO A 41 -10.12 -2.41 12.50
C PRO A 41 -10.15 -3.29 11.24
N ALA A 42 -10.13 -2.70 10.05
CA ALA A 42 -10.13 -3.46 8.81
C ALA A 42 -8.83 -4.26 8.65
N LEU A 43 -7.69 -3.69 9.04
CA LEU A 43 -6.41 -4.41 9.01
C LEU A 43 -6.40 -5.55 10.02
N ALA A 44 -6.93 -5.32 11.21
CA ALA A 44 -6.98 -6.36 12.24
C ALA A 44 -7.80 -7.56 11.75
N GLU A 45 -8.92 -7.30 11.07
CA GLU A 45 -9.73 -8.34 10.47
C GLU A 45 -8.95 -9.10 9.39
N LEU A 46 -8.24 -8.39 8.53
CA LEU A 46 -7.41 -9.01 7.50
C LEU A 46 -6.35 -9.91 8.12
N ALA A 47 -5.72 -9.48 9.21
CA ALA A 47 -4.67 -10.26 9.88
C ALA A 47 -5.19 -11.59 10.44
N THR A 48 -6.49 -11.72 10.70
CA THR A 48 -7.07 -12.98 11.18
C THR A 48 -7.14 -14.03 10.07
N THR A 49 -7.01 -13.64 8.81
CA THR A 49 -7.13 -14.57 7.69
C THR A 49 -5.85 -15.36 7.40
N SER A 50 -4.71 -14.91 7.90
CA SER A 50 -3.44 -15.61 7.70
C SER A 50 -2.40 -15.17 8.73
N ALA A 51 -1.62 -16.12 9.23
CA ALA A 51 -0.49 -15.82 10.11
C ALA A 51 0.64 -15.10 9.37
N ASN A 52 0.64 -15.10 8.04
CA ASN A 52 1.66 -14.44 7.24
C ASN A 52 1.42 -12.94 7.09
N ILE A 53 0.29 -12.41 7.56
CA ILE A 53 -0.05 -11.00 7.42
C ILE A 53 0.27 -10.24 8.69
N ARG A 54 1.15 -9.25 8.56
CA ARG A 54 1.44 -8.26 9.59
C ARG A 54 0.81 -6.94 9.18
N THR A 55 0.32 -6.17 10.13
CA THR A 55 -0.37 -4.92 9.84
C THR A 55 0.39 -3.70 10.31
N GLU A 56 0.30 -2.61 9.56
CA GLU A 56 0.83 -1.30 9.94
C GLU A 56 -0.26 -0.26 9.69
N VAL A 57 -0.76 0.34 10.74
CA VAL A 57 -1.76 1.41 10.63
C VAL A 57 -1.00 2.72 10.38
N ALA A 58 -1.07 3.19 9.15
CA ALA A 58 -0.31 4.36 8.74
C ALA A 58 -0.89 4.98 7.47
N ASP A 59 -0.58 6.25 7.25
CA ASP A 59 -0.98 6.96 6.05
C ASP A 59 0.09 6.80 4.96
N ALA A 60 -0.26 6.11 3.88
CA ALA A 60 0.67 5.87 2.78
C ALA A 60 1.12 7.16 2.08
N ALA A 61 0.38 8.25 2.22
CA ALA A 61 0.76 9.53 1.64
C ALA A 61 1.86 10.26 2.44
N ASP A 62 2.16 9.79 3.64
CA ASP A 62 3.21 10.36 4.48
C ASP A 62 4.56 9.82 4.04
N ALA A 63 5.47 10.70 3.60
CA ALA A 63 6.80 10.30 3.13
C ALA A 63 7.62 9.61 4.22
N THR A 64 7.44 10.02 5.47
CA THR A 64 8.14 9.41 6.60
C THR A 64 7.71 7.96 6.78
N VAL A 65 6.44 7.66 6.56
CA VAL A 65 5.90 6.30 6.64
C VAL A 65 6.55 5.42 5.57
N ALA A 66 6.59 5.90 4.33
CA ALA A 66 7.20 5.14 3.24
C ALA A 66 8.66 4.79 3.55
N TRP A 67 9.43 5.79 3.95
CA TRP A 67 10.84 5.59 4.30
C TRP A 67 10.98 4.57 5.43
N SER A 68 10.22 4.76 6.51
CA SER A 68 10.31 3.92 7.71
C SER A 68 9.95 2.47 7.44
N LEU A 69 8.88 2.23 6.69
CA LEU A 69 8.44 0.86 6.41
C LEU A 69 9.36 0.16 5.42
N LEU A 70 9.86 0.86 4.42
CA LEU A 70 10.83 0.28 3.48
C LEU A 70 12.13 -0.06 4.18
N ASP A 71 12.57 0.79 5.11
CA ASP A 71 13.78 0.54 5.89
C ASP A 71 13.63 -0.67 6.82
N ARG A 72 12.48 -0.76 7.48
CA ARG A 72 12.23 -1.83 8.46
C ARG A 72 12.05 -3.18 7.82
N TYR A 73 11.28 -3.26 6.73
CA TYR A 73 10.87 -4.53 6.16
C TYR A 73 11.68 -4.97 4.95
N GLU A 74 12.37 -4.05 4.29
CA GLU A 74 13.19 -4.34 3.10
C GLU A 74 12.46 -5.24 2.11
N PRO A 75 11.26 -4.85 1.63
CA PRO A 75 10.43 -5.73 0.84
C PRO A 75 11.06 -6.03 -0.53
N GLU A 76 10.84 -7.24 -1.01
CA GLU A 76 11.16 -7.63 -2.38
C GLU A 76 10.05 -7.27 -3.35
N VAL A 77 8.81 -7.17 -2.85
CA VAL A 77 7.64 -6.83 -3.66
C VAL A 77 6.92 -5.66 -3.00
N LEU A 78 6.66 -4.63 -3.77
CA LEU A 78 5.93 -3.45 -3.30
C LEU A 78 4.69 -3.25 -4.16
N ILE A 79 3.52 -3.26 -3.53
CA ILE A 79 2.24 -3.11 -4.22
C ILE A 79 1.53 -1.87 -3.69
N LEU A 80 1.24 -0.94 -4.58
CA LEU A 80 0.64 0.34 -4.24
C LEU A 80 -0.78 0.41 -4.82
N VAL A 81 -1.78 0.26 -3.97
CA VAL A 81 -3.19 0.39 -4.32
C VAL A 81 -3.90 1.44 -3.46
N ALA A 82 -3.15 2.10 -2.58
CA ALA A 82 -3.68 3.20 -1.81
C ALA A 82 -3.90 4.41 -2.72
N GLY A 83 -4.97 5.15 -2.45
CA GLY A 83 -5.27 6.35 -3.21
C GLY A 83 -6.43 7.09 -2.58
N ALA A 84 -6.69 8.28 -3.09
CA ALA A 84 -7.83 9.09 -2.66
C ALA A 84 -9.10 8.61 -3.35
N SER A 85 -10.22 8.74 -2.65
CA SER A 85 -11.52 8.55 -3.29
C SER A 85 -11.79 9.71 -4.24
N PRO A 86 -12.18 9.45 -5.49
CA PRO A 86 -12.48 10.54 -6.42
C PRO A 86 -13.75 11.27 -5.99
N VAL A 87 -13.80 12.56 -6.31
CA VAL A 87 -15.01 13.34 -6.09
C VAL A 87 -15.93 13.11 -7.27
N MET A 88 -17.02 12.35 -7.05
CA MET A 88 -17.95 11.95 -8.11
C MET A 88 -19.03 13.02 -8.29
N ARG A 89 -18.87 13.86 -9.30
CA ARG A 89 -19.87 14.86 -9.68
C ARG A 89 -19.72 15.22 -11.16
N PRO A 90 -20.77 15.77 -11.80
CA PRO A 90 -20.68 16.17 -13.20
C PRO A 90 -19.54 17.14 -13.46
N LEU A 91 -18.96 17.09 -14.67
CA LEU A 91 -17.78 17.88 -15.03
C LEU A 91 -18.00 19.38 -14.79
N GLN A 92 -19.18 19.91 -15.10
CA GLN A 92 -19.48 21.33 -14.92
C GLN A 92 -19.54 21.76 -13.45
N HIS A 93 -19.57 20.79 -12.52
CA HIS A 93 -19.56 21.07 -11.08
C HIS A 93 -18.22 20.74 -10.44
N GLN A 94 -17.23 20.32 -11.23
CA GLN A 94 -15.89 20.08 -10.74
C GLN A 94 -15.13 21.39 -10.57
N THR A 95 -14.32 21.47 -9.52
CA THR A 95 -13.35 22.55 -9.35
C THR A 95 -11.96 21.98 -9.65
N ARG A 96 -10.96 22.89 -9.70
CA ARG A 96 -9.58 22.42 -9.85
C ARG A 96 -9.20 21.48 -8.71
N GLU A 97 -9.58 21.80 -7.48
CA GLU A 97 -9.29 20.97 -6.32
C GLU A 97 -9.94 19.59 -6.41
N THR A 98 -11.25 19.55 -6.72
CA THR A 98 -11.95 18.26 -6.79
C THR A 98 -11.48 17.40 -7.95
N PHE A 99 -11.14 18.02 -9.07
CA PHE A 99 -10.62 17.33 -10.24
C PHE A 99 -9.23 16.77 -9.98
N SER A 100 -8.41 17.46 -9.18
CA SER A 100 -7.00 17.13 -8.98
C SER A 100 -6.73 16.26 -7.76
N VAL A 101 -7.76 15.88 -6.98
CA VAL A 101 -7.54 15.19 -5.70
C VAL A 101 -6.74 13.88 -5.87
N ASN A 102 -7.06 13.10 -6.89
CA ASN A 102 -6.35 11.84 -7.13
C ASN A 102 -4.93 12.09 -7.64
N TRP A 103 -4.73 13.13 -8.44
CA TRP A 103 -3.39 13.50 -8.88
C TRP A 103 -2.49 13.80 -7.68
N HIS A 104 -2.96 14.66 -6.76
CA HIS A 104 -2.14 15.06 -5.61
C HIS A 104 -1.87 13.92 -4.64
N THR A 105 -2.80 12.99 -4.48
CA THR A 105 -2.66 11.90 -3.52
C THR A 105 -2.04 10.65 -4.14
N ASP A 106 -2.62 10.16 -5.24
CA ASP A 106 -2.20 8.87 -5.82
C ASP A 106 -0.81 8.96 -6.45
N VAL A 107 -0.55 10.04 -7.20
CA VAL A 107 0.75 10.23 -7.82
C VAL A 107 1.82 10.49 -6.76
N LYS A 108 1.48 11.25 -5.71
CA LYS A 108 2.40 11.48 -4.60
C LYS A 108 2.78 10.18 -3.90
N ILE A 109 1.81 9.32 -3.63
CA ILE A 109 2.08 8.01 -3.01
C ILE A 109 3.03 7.21 -3.88
N ALA A 110 2.73 7.07 -5.16
CA ALA A 110 3.57 6.32 -6.07
C ALA A 110 4.98 6.90 -6.16
N PHE A 111 5.10 8.21 -6.32
CA PHE A 111 6.39 8.88 -6.41
C PHE A 111 7.23 8.65 -5.16
N THR A 112 6.61 8.83 -3.98
CA THR A 112 7.30 8.71 -2.70
C THR A 112 7.78 7.28 -2.44
N TRP A 113 6.90 6.30 -2.60
CA TRP A 113 7.24 4.90 -2.32
C TRP A 113 8.24 4.36 -3.33
N LEU A 114 7.99 4.56 -4.61
CA LEU A 114 8.89 4.04 -5.66
C LEU A 114 10.23 4.73 -5.61
N GLY A 115 10.25 6.04 -5.39
CA GLY A 115 11.50 6.79 -5.26
C GLY A 115 12.36 6.27 -4.12
N ASN A 116 11.77 6.07 -2.94
CA ASN A 116 12.50 5.57 -1.79
C ASN A 116 12.94 4.11 -1.98
N ALA A 117 12.10 3.29 -2.60
CA ALA A 117 12.46 1.90 -2.87
C ALA A 117 13.67 1.81 -3.81
N LEU A 118 13.68 2.62 -4.85
CA LEU A 118 14.80 2.65 -5.80
C LEU A 118 16.09 3.17 -5.16
N LEU A 119 15.99 4.19 -4.31
CA LEU A 119 17.17 4.70 -3.59
C LEU A 119 17.77 3.63 -2.68
N LYS A 120 16.95 2.89 -1.97
CA LYS A 120 17.44 1.83 -1.08
C LYS A 120 18.12 0.72 -1.85
N ARG A 121 17.59 0.34 -3.00
CA ARG A 121 18.21 -0.66 -3.86
C ARG A 121 19.53 -0.15 -4.44
N GLY A 122 19.56 1.11 -4.83
CA GLY A 122 20.77 1.73 -5.36
C GLY A 122 21.92 1.81 -4.34
N ALA A 123 21.58 1.77 -3.04
CA ALA A 123 22.60 1.79 -1.98
C ALA A 123 23.25 0.43 -1.76
N GLN A 124 22.73 -0.60 -2.40
CA GLN A 124 23.30 -1.95 -2.35
C GLN A 124 24.23 -2.15 -3.55
#